data_c74a5a003f6c02bdf475a9332693b448
#
_entry.id   c74a5a003f6c02bdf475a9332693b448
#
_cell.length_a   1.000
_cell.length_b   1.000
_cell.length_c   1.000
_cell.angle_alpha   90.00
_cell.angle_beta   90.00
_cell.angle_gamma   90.00
#
_symmetry.space_group_name_H-M   'P 1'
#
loop_
_entity.id
_entity.type
_entity.pdbx_description
1 polymer ?
#
loop_
_entity_poly.entity_id
_entity_poly.type
_entity_poly.pdbx_seq_one_letter_code
_entity_poly.pdbx_strand_id
1 'polypeptide(L)'
;MSMTINKELPNPAALKAEFPVPEHIKEIKAARDKEIAAVFRGESDKFLVIVGPCSADNEESVCEYTRRLARVNEQVKDRLILIPRIYTNKPRTTGEGYKGMLHQPDPDKAPDLLGGIIAIRKMHMRAIEETGLTCADEMLYPENRSYLDDLLSYEAIGARSVENQQHRLTASSMDCLLYTSPSPRD
;
A
#
# COMPACT_ATOMS: atom_id res chain seq x y z
N MET A 1 33.54 2.89 8.13
CA MET A 1 33.05 2.52 6.78
C MET A 1 32.39 3.74 6.17
N SER A 2 32.73 4.09 4.94
CA SER A 2 32.09 5.19 4.21
C SER A 2 30.80 4.66 3.56
N MET A 3 29.76 5.49 3.49
CA MET A 3 28.55 5.20 2.74
C MET A 3 28.86 5.20 1.26
N THR A 4 28.33 4.21 0.52
CA THR A 4 28.45 4.13 -0.93
C THR A 4 27.05 4.31 -1.54
N ILE A 5 26.92 5.27 -2.46
CA ILE A 5 25.69 5.48 -3.23
C ILE A 5 25.72 4.48 -4.41
N ASN A 6 24.81 3.52 -4.39
CA ASN A 6 24.74 2.49 -5.44
C ASN A 6 23.90 2.93 -6.64
N LYS A 7 22.82 3.67 -6.40
CA LYS A 7 21.87 4.08 -7.46
C LYS A 7 21.09 5.31 -6.99
N GLU A 8 20.83 6.23 -7.88
CA GLU A 8 19.88 7.31 -7.70
C GLU A 8 18.49 6.86 -8.13
N LEU A 9 17.47 7.15 -7.33
CA LEU A 9 16.08 6.87 -7.68
C LEU A 9 15.47 8.08 -8.39
N PRO A 10 14.60 7.87 -9.38
CA PRO A 10 13.87 8.95 -10.03
C PRO A 10 12.98 9.66 -9.00
N ASN A 11 12.76 10.96 -9.21
CA ASN A 11 11.79 11.70 -8.42
C ASN A 11 10.39 11.05 -8.56
N PRO A 12 9.60 10.94 -7.48
CA PRO A 12 8.25 10.36 -7.52
C PRO A 12 7.34 10.96 -8.60
N ALA A 13 7.39 12.29 -8.81
CA ALA A 13 6.60 12.93 -9.86
C ALA A 13 7.00 12.47 -11.26
N ALA A 14 8.29 12.30 -11.53
CA ALA A 14 8.79 11.79 -12.82
C ALA A 14 8.33 10.33 -13.04
N LEU A 15 8.42 9.48 -12.01
CA LEU A 15 7.96 8.10 -12.12
C LEU A 15 6.45 7.99 -12.32
N LYS A 16 5.66 8.83 -11.63
CA LYS A 16 4.20 8.90 -11.85
C LYS A 16 3.84 9.39 -13.24
N ALA A 17 4.63 10.28 -13.83
CA ALA A 17 4.44 10.72 -15.21
C ALA A 17 4.77 9.61 -16.22
N GLU A 18 5.75 8.76 -15.92
CA GLU A 18 6.10 7.60 -16.75
C GLU A 18 5.08 6.46 -16.64
N PHE A 19 4.53 6.25 -15.43
CA PHE A 19 3.51 5.25 -15.13
C PHE A 19 2.26 5.91 -14.54
N PRO A 20 1.52 6.71 -15.34
CA PRO A 20 0.37 7.47 -14.84
C PRO A 20 -0.79 6.56 -14.45
N VAL A 21 -1.52 6.95 -13.42
CA VAL A 21 -2.78 6.29 -13.05
C VAL A 21 -3.84 6.67 -14.09
N PRO A 22 -4.49 5.71 -14.77
CA PRO A 22 -5.61 5.98 -15.67
C PRO A 22 -6.76 6.72 -14.98
N GLU A 23 -7.49 7.55 -15.73
CA GLU A 23 -8.54 8.40 -15.14
C GLU A 23 -9.63 7.59 -14.44
N HIS A 24 -10.10 6.50 -15.03
CA HIS A 24 -11.10 5.64 -14.42
C HIS A 24 -10.65 5.01 -13.09
N ILE A 25 -9.34 4.72 -12.93
CA ILE A 25 -8.79 4.24 -11.63
C ILE A 25 -8.81 5.37 -10.59
N LYS A 26 -8.52 6.61 -10.98
CA LYS A 26 -8.64 7.77 -10.08
C LYS A 26 -10.09 7.98 -9.62
N GLU A 27 -11.05 7.81 -10.53
CA GLU A 27 -12.47 7.88 -10.20
C GLU A 27 -12.88 6.79 -9.20
N ILE A 28 -12.42 5.53 -9.43
CA ILE A 28 -12.63 4.44 -8.48
C ILE A 28 -12.05 4.80 -7.11
N LYS A 29 -10.79 5.25 -7.08
CA LYS A 29 -10.13 5.65 -5.83
C LYS A 29 -10.89 6.76 -5.12
N ALA A 30 -11.27 7.82 -5.82
CA ALA A 30 -11.99 8.95 -5.23
C ALA A 30 -13.34 8.51 -4.63
N ALA A 31 -14.07 7.63 -5.30
CA ALA A 31 -15.32 7.07 -4.79
C ALA A 31 -15.10 6.22 -3.53
N ARG A 32 -14.06 5.37 -3.52
CA ARG A 32 -13.71 4.53 -2.37
C ARG A 32 -13.23 5.35 -1.18
N ASP A 33 -12.38 6.36 -1.40
CA ASP A 33 -11.90 7.25 -0.35
C ASP A 33 -13.07 8.02 0.31
N LYS A 34 -14.04 8.47 -0.49
CA LYS A 34 -15.25 9.11 0.01
C LYS A 34 -16.09 8.15 0.86
N GLU A 35 -16.24 6.90 0.44
CA GLU A 35 -16.97 5.85 1.17
C GLU A 35 -16.29 5.54 2.51
N ILE A 36 -14.96 5.37 2.51
CA ILE A 36 -14.16 5.15 3.71
C ILE A 36 -14.28 6.34 4.68
N ALA A 37 -14.11 7.55 4.18
CA ALA A 37 -14.21 8.76 4.99
C ALA A 37 -15.61 8.94 5.62
N ALA A 38 -16.68 8.53 4.95
CA ALA A 38 -18.04 8.59 5.47
C ALA A 38 -18.23 7.74 6.75
N VAL A 39 -17.53 6.58 6.86
CA VAL A 39 -17.56 5.77 8.07
C VAL A 39 -16.96 6.52 9.25
N PHE A 40 -15.80 7.17 9.05
CA PHE A 40 -15.13 7.92 10.12
C PHE A 40 -15.87 9.21 10.52
N ARG A 41 -16.66 9.77 9.63
CA ARG A 41 -17.52 10.92 9.96
C ARG A 41 -18.85 10.51 10.60
N GLY A 42 -19.12 9.21 10.76
CA GLY A 42 -20.40 8.70 11.27
C GLY A 42 -21.57 8.87 10.30
N GLU A 43 -21.28 9.04 9.01
CA GLU A 43 -22.27 9.18 7.93
C GLU A 43 -22.64 7.82 7.30
N SER A 44 -21.96 6.76 7.72
CA SER A 44 -22.17 5.39 7.25
C SER A 44 -21.99 4.39 8.38
N ASP A 45 -22.93 3.45 8.50
CA ASP A 45 -22.89 2.35 9.48
C ASP A 45 -22.10 1.12 8.99
N LYS A 46 -21.44 1.23 7.84
CA LYS A 46 -20.61 0.14 7.32
C LYS A 46 -19.38 -0.08 8.17
N PHE A 47 -18.91 -1.32 8.20
CA PHE A 47 -17.69 -1.68 8.92
C PHE A 47 -16.52 -1.82 7.95
N LEU A 48 -15.35 -1.26 8.32
CA LEU A 48 -14.12 -1.38 7.52
C LEU A 48 -13.42 -2.69 7.84
N VAL A 49 -13.06 -3.45 6.81
CA VAL A 49 -12.33 -4.71 6.95
C VAL A 49 -11.10 -4.68 6.03
N ILE A 50 -9.92 -4.54 6.64
CA ILE A 50 -8.64 -4.63 5.95
C ILE A 50 -8.18 -6.08 6.05
N VAL A 51 -8.15 -6.79 4.91
CA VAL A 51 -7.90 -8.22 4.89
C VAL A 51 -7.00 -8.63 3.73
N GLY A 52 -6.03 -9.50 4.01
CA GLY A 52 -5.11 -10.01 3.01
C GLY A 52 -3.96 -10.81 3.60
N PRO A 53 -3.05 -11.30 2.75
CA PRO A 53 -1.87 -12.04 3.15
C PRO A 53 -0.91 -11.17 3.97
N CYS A 54 0.09 -11.79 4.59
CA CYS A 54 1.08 -11.10 5.42
C CYS A 54 1.93 -10.12 4.61
N SER A 55 2.29 -10.48 3.37
CA SER A 55 3.05 -9.63 2.45
C SER A 55 2.83 -10.07 1.00
N ALA A 56 2.92 -9.11 0.08
CA ALA A 56 2.95 -9.38 -1.35
C ALA A 56 4.35 -9.84 -1.78
N ASP A 57 4.41 -10.93 -2.52
CA ASP A 57 5.65 -11.52 -3.05
C ASP A 57 5.52 -11.86 -4.56
N ASN A 58 4.29 -11.94 -5.06
CA ASN A 58 4.02 -12.27 -6.44
C ASN A 58 2.75 -11.56 -6.92
N GLU A 59 2.85 -10.83 -8.03
CA GLU A 59 1.75 -10.03 -8.58
C GLU A 59 0.52 -10.88 -8.90
N GLU A 60 0.69 -12.04 -9.57
CA GLU A 60 -0.43 -12.88 -9.97
C GLU A 60 -1.20 -13.45 -8.77
N SER A 61 -0.46 -13.88 -7.73
CA SER A 61 -1.06 -14.36 -6.47
C SER A 61 -1.87 -13.27 -5.78
N VAL A 62 -1.36 -12.03 -5.77
CA VAL A 62 -2.06 -10.86 -5.21
C VAL A 62 -3.32 -10.55 -6.02
N CYS A 63 -3.22 -10.49 -7.34
CA CYS A 63 -4.36 -10.20 -8.21
C CYS A 63 -5.42 -11.31 -8.12
N GLU A 64 -5.02 -12.59 -8.05
CA GLU A 64 -5.97 -13.69 -7.83
C GLU A 64 -6.68 -13.58 -6.47
N TYR A 65 -5.93 -13.27 -5.41
CA TYR A 65 -6.52 -13.03 -4.10
C TYR A 65 -7.54 -11.89 -4.13
N THR A 66 -7.17 -10.75 -4.72
CA THR A 66 -8.06 -9.57 -4.79
C THR A 66 -9.29 -9.83 -5.66
N ARG A 67 -9.19 -10.59 -6.75
CA ARG A 67 -10.35 -11.05 -7.54
C ARG A 67 -11.32 -11.90 -6.72
N ARG A 68 -10.81 -12.82 -5.89
CA ARG A 68 -11.65 -13.59 -4.97
C ARG A 68 -12.32 -12.69 -3.93
N LEU A 69 -11.57 -11.75 -3.37
CA LEU A 69 -12.11 -10.80 -2.41
C LEU A 69 -13.19 -9.89 -3.03
N ALA A 70 -13.04 -9.49 -4.29
CA ALA A 70 -14.05 -8.72 -5.01
C ALA A 70 -15.38 -9.48 -5.14
N ARG A 71 -15.33 -10.79 -5.37
CA ARG A 71 -16.56 -11.63 -5.39
C ARG A 71 -17.24 -11.69 -4.03
N VAL A 72 -16.47 -11.72 -2.94
CA VAL A 72 -17.03 -11.63 -1.58
C VAL A 72 -17.59 -10.24 -1.32
N ASN A 73 -16.90 -9.19 -1.79
CA ASN A 73 -17.36 -7.83 -1.64
C ASN A 73 -18.77 -7.62 -2.21
N GLU A 74 -19.09 -8.22 -3.35
CA GLU A 74 -20.44 -8.13 -3.93
C GLU A 74 -21.55 -8.68 -3.01
N GLN A 75 -21.21 -9.61 -2.12
CA GLN A 75 -22.16 -10.22 -1.18
C GLN A 75 -22.31 -9.45 0.13
N VAL A 76 -21.34 -8.58 0.47
CA VAL A 76 -21.28 -7.91 1.77
C VAL A 76 -21.17 -6.39 1.70
N LYS A 77 -21.12 -5.82 0.51
CA LYS A 77 -20.89 -4.38 0.27
C LYS A 77 -21.97 -3.45 0.85
N ASP A 78 -23.12 -3.98 1.21
CA ASP A 78 -24.18 -3.26 1.94
C ASP A 78 -23.82 -3.01 3.41
N ARG A 79 -22.98 -3.83 3.99
CA ARG A 79 -22.56 -3.79 5.41
C ARG A 79 -21.09 -3.55 5.63
N LEU A 80 -20.24 -4.00 4.70
CA LEU A 80 -18.78 -3.96 4.84
C LEU A 80 -18.14 -3.15 3.72
N ILE A 81 -17.03 -2.49 4.05
CA ILE A 81 -16.08 -1.94 3.09
C ILE A 81 -14.82 -2.80 3.17
N LEU A 82 -14.61 -3.65 2.16
CA LEU A 82 -13.42 -4.49 2.09
C LEU A 82 -12.27 -3.73 1.47
N ILE A 83 -11.11 -3.72 2.13
CA ILE A 83 -9.86 -3.13 1.65
C ILE A 83 -8.82 -4.24 1.58
N PRO A 84 -8.38 -4.65 0.37
CA PRO A 84 -7.32 -5.63 0.21
C PRO A 84 -6.04 -5.17 0.88
N ARG A 85 -5.49 -6.00 1.77
CA ARG A 85 -4.20 -5.77 2.39
C ARG A 85 -3.11 -6.28 1.47
N ILE A 86 -2.38 -5.37 0.84
CA ILE A 86 -1.29 -5.67 -0.09
C ILE A 86 -0.02 -5.01 0.46
N TYR A 87 0.56 -5.61 1.48
CA TYR A 87 1.78 -5.09 2.08
C TYR A 87 2.99 -5.48 1.24
N THR A 88 3.63 -4.50 0.63
CA THR A 88 4.73 -4.68 -0.32
C THR A 88 6.10 -4.75 0.33
N ASN A 89 6.15 -4.51 1.64
CA ASN A 89 7.37 -4.54 2.43
C ASN A 89 7.34 -5.66 3.47
N LYS A 90 8.52 -6.18 3.83
CA LYS A 90 8.70 -7.15 4.90
C LYS A 90 9.78 -6.65 5.86
N PRO A 91 9.41 -6.27 7.09
CA PRO A 91 10.41 -5.86 8.08
C PRO A 91 11.30 -7.05 8.46
N ARG A 92 12.62 -6.84 8.45
CA ARG A 92 13.63 -7.84 8.80
C ARG A 92 14.63 -7.25 9.78
N THR A 93 14.56 -7.65 11.04
CA THR A 93 15.42 -7.15 12.10
C THR A 93 16.89 -7.50 11.85
N THR A 94 17.17 -8.73 11.35
CA THR A 94 18.52 -9.18 11.02
C THR A 94 19.03 -8.68 9.67
N GLY A 95 18.15 -8.13 8.84
CA GLY A 95 18.47 -7.76 7.46
C GLY A 95 18.56 -8.94 6.48
N GLU A 96 18.36 -10.17 6.96
CA GLU A 96 18.42 -11.38 6.13
C GLU A 96 17.04 -11.80 5.61
N GLY A 97 17.03 -12.56 4.51
CA GLY A 97 15.83 -13.10 3.88
C GLY A 97 15.08 -12.11 3.01
N TYR A 98 14.00 -12.59 2.40
CA TYR A 98 13.16 -11.81 1.49
C TYR A 98 12.57 -10.57 2.17
N LYS A 99 12.75 -9.40 1.54
CA LYS A 99 12.39 -8.08 2.12
C LYS A 99 11.08 -7.49 1.57
N GLY A 100 10.34 -8.27 0.81
CA GLY A 100 9.12 -7.82 0.15
C GLY A 100 9.34 -7.38 -1.29
N MET A 101 8.25 -7.27 -2.02
CA MET A 101 8.24 -6.97 -3.46
C MET A 101 8.84 -5.60 -3.78
N LEU A 102 8.76 -4.63 -2.87
CA LEU A 102 9.40 -3.32 -3.04
C LEU A 102 10.92 -3.42 -3.22
N HIS A 103 11.58 -4.28 -2.48
CA HIS A 103 13.04 -4.42 -2.54
C HIS A 103 13.52 -5.48 -3.51
N GLN A 104 12.68 -6.50 -3.75
CA GLN A 104 13.02 -7.68 -4.52
C GLN A 104 11.78 -8.14 -5.29
N PRO A 105 11.45 -7.47 -6.42
CA PRO A 105 10.26 -7.79 -7.22
C PRO A 105 10.31 -9.18 -7.83
N ASP A 106 11.50 -9.74 -8.01
CA ASP A 106 11.75 -11.11 -8.43
C ASP A 106 12.54 -11.80 -7.30
N PRO A 107 11.93 -12.76 -6.57
CA PRO A 107 12.57 -13.38 -5.41
C PRO A 107 13.83 -14.20 -5.78
N ASP A 108 14.00 -14.57 -7.05
CA ASP A 108 15.15 -15.37 -7.53
C ASP A 108 16.31 -14.47 -8.01
N LYS A 109 16.12 -13.13 -8.01
CA LYS A 109 17.16 -12.18 -8.44
C LYS A 109 17.69 -11.34 -7.28
N ALA A 110 18.77 -10.64 -7.55
CA ALA A 110 19.33 -9.65 -6.64
C ALA A 110 18.31 -8.53 -6.37
N PRO A 111 18.36 -7.90 -5.17
CA PRO A 111 17.49 -6.77 -4.85
C PRO A 111 17.60 -5.64 -5.88
N ASP A 112 16.45 -5.12 -6.33
CA ASP A 112 16.32 -3.98 -7.22
C ASP A 112 15.18 -3.07 -6.73
N LEU A 113 15.53 -2.04 -5.98
CA LEU A 113 14.57 -1.12 -5.39
C LEU A 113 13.76 -0.35 -6.45
N LEU A 114 14.40 0.10 -7.54
CA LEU A 114 13.69 0.82 -8.62
C LEU A 114 12.72 -0.11 -9.34
N GLY A 115 13.17 -1.30 -9.71
CA GLY A 115 12.31 -2.33 -10.28
C GLY A 115 11.15 -2.68 -9.35
N GLY A 116 11.41 -2.74 -8.04
CA GLY A 116 10.40 -2.97 -7.03
C GLY A 116 9.35 -1.86 -6.96
N ILE A 117 9.75 -0.59 -6.94
CA ILE A 117 8.82 0.55 -6.95
C ILE A 117 7.91 0.50 -8.20
N ILE A 118 8.48 0.22 -9.37
CA ILE A 118 7.70 0.09 -10.61
C ILE A 118 6.74 -1.10 -10.54
N ALA A 119 7.21 -2.24 -10.06
CA ALA A 119 6.41 -3.46 -9.95
C ALA A 119 5.21 -3.28 -9.01
N ILE A 120 5.43 -2.74 -7.81
CA ILE A 120 4.34 -2.53 -6.85
C ILE A 120 3.32 -1.50 -7.35
N ARG A 121 3.77 -0.43 -8.04
CA ARG A 121 2.87 0.55 -8.64
C ARG A 121 1.97 -0.10 -9.71
N LYS A 122 2.55 -0.90 -10.61
CA LYS A 122 1.80 -1.65 -11.64
C LYS A 122 0.84 -2.65 -11.03
N MET A 123 1.28 -3.39 -10.01
CA MET A 123 0.45 -4.35 -9.30
C MET A 123 -0.77 -3.70 -8.64
N HIS A 124 -0.59 -2.55 -7.96
CA HIS A 124 -1.72 -1.82 -7.36
C HIS A 124 -2.69 -1.32 -8.42
N MET A 125 -2.20 -0.74 -9.53
CA MET A 125 -3.06 -0.33 -10.64
C MET A 125 -3.87 -1.50 -11.20
N ARG A 126 -3.21 -2.63 -11.46
CA ARG A 126 -3.86 -3.85 -11.94
C ARG A 126 -4.91 -4.39 -10.96
N ALA A 127 -4.59 -4.43 -9.67
CA ALA A 127 -5.54 -4.88 -8.66
C ALA A 127 -6.81 -4.01 -8.63
N ILE A 128 -6.67 -2.69 -8.72
CA ILE A 128 -7.82 -1.77 -8.77
C ILE A 128 -8.58 -1.93 -10.09
N GLU A 129 -7.90 -2.03 -11.22
CA GLU A 129 -8.48 -2.23 -12.55
C GLU A 129 -9.35 -3.49 -12.61
N GLU A 130 -8.83 -4.60 -12.11
CA GLU A 130 -9.51 -5.90 -12.18
C GLU A 130 -10.66 -6.04 -11.17
N THR A 131 -10.68 -5.24 -10.09
CA THR A 131 -11.56 -5.49 -8.94
C THR A 131 -12.40 -4.32 -8.48
N GLY A 132 -12.04 -3.10 -8.83
CA GLY A 132 -12.65 -1.88 -8.28
C GLY A 132 -12.36 -1.67 -6.78
N LEU A 133 -11.48 -2.46 -6.17
CA LEU A 133 -11.09 -2.33 -4.76
C LEU A 133 -9.75 -1.62 -4.64
N THR A 134 -9.73 -0.52 -3.91
CA THR A 134 -8.50 0.18 -3.52
C THR A 134 -7.83 -0.52 -2.36
N CYS A 135 -6.51 -0.42 -2.28
CA CYS A 135 -5.69 -1.29 -1.46
C CYS A 135 -5.11 -0.58 -0.24
N ALA A 136 -4.66 -1.39 0.71
CA ALA A 136 -3.87 -0.99 1.87
C ALA A 136 -2.42 -1.44 1.73
N ASP A 137 -1.47 -0.58 2.09
CA ASP A 137 -0.06 -0.96 2.27
C ASP A 137 0.47 -0.49 3.63
N GLU A 138 1.63 -0.98 4.02
CA GLU A 138 2.33 -0.56 5.23
C GLU A 138 3.43 0.45 4.88
N MET A 139 3.36 1.64 5.49
CA MET A 139 4.41 2.63 5.40
C MET A 139 5.62 2.21 6.25
N LEU A 140 6.41 1.27 5.72
CA LEU A 140 7.64 0.84 6.40
C LEU A 140 8.77 1.85 6.17
N TYR A 141 8.82 2.45 4.99
CA TYR A 141 9.78 3.49 4.60
C TYR A 141 9.01 4.73 4.10
N PRO A 142 8.93 5.79 4.91
CA PRO A 142 8.18 7.01 4.57
C PRO A 142 8.57 7.63 3.23
N GLU A 143 9.85 7.51 2.84
CA GLU A 143 10.38 8.05 1.59
C GLU A 143 9.75 7.42 0.35
N ASN A 144 9.29 6.17 0.47
CA ASN A 144 8.74 5.41 -0.65
C ASN A 144 7.24 5.68 -0.85
N ARG A 145 6.56 6.26 0.14
CA ARG A 145 5.14 6.56 0.07
C ARG A 145 4.74 7.36 -1.16
N SER A 146 5.51 8.40 -1.47
CA SER A 146 5.19 9.31 -2.58
C SER A 146 5.12 8.65 -3.96
N TYR A 147 5.59 7.42 -4.10
CA TYR A 147 5.43 6.65 -5.35
C TYR A 147 4.07 5.94 -5.47
N LEU A 148 3.29 5.85 -4.37
CA LEU A 148 2.01 5.12 -4.31
C LEU A 148 0.84 5.94 -3.74
N ASP A 149 1.05 7.17 -3.28
CA ASP A 149 0.04 8.01 -2.60
C ASP A 149 -1.21 8.28 -3.45
N ASP A 150 -1.10 8.18 -4.78
CA ASP A 150 -2.20 8.30 -5.73
C ASP A 150 -2.98 6.98 -5.97
N LEU A 151 -2.61 5.89 -5.28
CA LEU A 151 -3.22 4.56 -5.45
C LEU A 151 -3.81 4.01 -4.14
N LEU A 152 -3.20 4.31 -2.99
CA LEU A 152 -3.59 3.75 -1.70
C LEU A 152 -4.74 4.51 -1.06
N SER A 153 -5.74 3.79 -0.55
CA SER A 153 -6.81 4.36 0.27
C SER A 153 -6.61 4.14 1.77
N TYR A 154 -5.64 3.33 2.14
CA TYR A 154 -5.31 3.03 3.53
C TYR A 154 -3.82 2.77 3.67
N GLU A 155 -3.21 3.37 4.67
CA GLU A 155 -1.82 3.09 5.06
C GLU A 155 -1.75 2.72 6.54
N ALA A 156 -0.87 1.78 6.86
CA ALA A 156 -0.60 1.37 8.23
C ALA A 156 0.81 1.74 8.67
N ILE A 157 0.96 2.17 9.91
CA ILE A 157 2.26 2.30 10.58
C ILE A 157 2.34 1.22 11.65
N GLY A 158 3.32 0.33 11.52
CA GLY A 158 3.56 -0.72 12.49
C GLY A 158 4.01 -0.19 13.85
N ALA A 159 3.70 -0.90 14.94
CA ALA A 159 3.96 -0.50 16.32
C ALA A 159 5.40 -0.03 16.60
N ARG A 160 6.39 -0.62 15.90
CA ARG A 160 7.80 -0.23 16.07
C ARG A 160 8.17 1.10 15.44
N SER A 161 7.33 1.64 14.57
CA SER A 161 7.57 2.88 13.82
C SER A 161 6.75 4.06 14.31
N VAL A 162 5.77 3.87 15.18
CA VAL A 162 4.87 4.94 15.64
C VAL A 162 5.58 6.06 16.39
N GLU A 163 6.73 5.79 17.00
CA GLU A 163 7.55 6.78 17.70
C GLU A 163 8.57 7.47 16.78
N ASN A 164 8.77 6.94 15.56
CA ASN A 164 9.74 7.49 14.62
C ASN A 164 9.26 8.84 14.09
N GLN A 165 10.12 9.87 14.21
CA GLN A 165 9.76 11.24 13.87
C GLN A 165 9.43 11.44 12.38
N GLN A 166 10.09 10.72 11.50
CA GLN A 166 9.86 10.80 10.06
C GLN A 166 8.51 10.19 9.68
N HIS A 167 8.14 9.04 10.27
CA HIS A 167 6.81 8.46 10.10
C HIS A 167 5.72 9.42 10.60
N ARG A 168 5.91 10.03 11.76
CA ARG A 168 4.94 10.98 12.33
C ARG A 168 4.77 12.22 11.46
N LEU A 169 5.88 12.77 10.93
CA LEU A 169 5.84 13.93 10.04
C LEU A 169 5.10 13.59 8.73
N THR A 170 5.43 12.45 8.13
CA THR A 170 4.77 11.99 6.91
C THR A 170 3.28 11.74 7.16
N ALA A 171 2.94 11.03 8.25
CA ALA A 171 1.56 10.73 8.62
C ALA A 171 0.69 11.99 8.77
N SER A 172 1.25 13.07 9.33
CA SER A 172 0.50 14.34 9.52
C SER A 172 0.21 15.10 8.21
N SER A 173 0.79 14.68 7.09
CA SER A 173 0.59 15.28 5.77
C SER A 173 -0.21 14.38 4.81
N MET A 174 -0.82 13.30 5.31
CA MET A 174 -1.51 12.32 4.47
C MET A 174 -2.98 12.66 4.29
N ASP A 175 -3.49 12.49 3.07
CA ASP A 175 -4.90 12.67 2.72
C ASP A 175 -5.68 11.34 2.68
N CYS A 176 -5.01 10.19 2.88
CA CYS A 176 -5.66 8.89 2.96
C CYS A 176 -5.90 8.45 4.42
N LEU A 177 -6.70 7.40 4.61
CA LEU A 177 -6.90 6.79 5.92
C LEU A 177 -5.57 6.22 6.44
N LEU A 178 -5.20 6.66 7.63
CA LEU A 178 -4.02 6.19 8.34
C LEU A 178 -4.42 5.43 9.60
N TYR A 179 -3.83 4.26 9.79
CA TYR A 179 -3.88 3.52 11.05
C TYR A 179 -2.47 3.36 11.64
N THR A 180 -2.35 3.70 12.90
CA THR A 180 -1.14 3.44 13.68
C THR A 180 -1.42 2.32 14.68
N SER A 181 -0.58 1.29 14.69
CA SER A 181 -0.63 0.28 15.75
C SER A 181 -0.31 0.93 17.11
N PRO A 182 -0.89 0.44 18.21
CA PRO A 182 -0.51 0.90 19.54
C PRO A 182 0.99 0.82 19.77
N SER A 183 1.54 1.80 20.49
CA SER A 183 2.93 1.74 20.92
C SER A 183 3.16 0.50 21.80
N PRO A 184 4.32 -0.18 21.67
CA PRO A 184 4.65 -1.30 22.57
C PRO A 184 4.80 -0.89 24.04
N ARG A 185 4.75 0.40 24.34
CA ARG A 185 4.87 0.97 25.69
C ARG A 185 3.56 1.41 26.33
N ASP A 186 2.46 1.33 25.59
CA ASP A 186 1.13 1.70 26.08
C ASP A 186 0.47 0.53 26.80
#